data_6de903a6ab112e4c60787ddba14796c6
#
_entry.id   6de903a6ab112e4c60787ddba14796c6
#
_cell.length_a   1.000
_cell.length_b   1.000
_cell.length_c   1.000
_cell.angle_alpha   90.00
_cell.angle_beta   90.00
_cell.angle_gamma   90.00
#
_symmetry.space_group_name_H-M   'P 1'
#
loop_
_entity.id
_entity.type
_entity.pdbx_description
1 polymer ?
#
loop_
_entity_poly.entity_id
_entity_poly.type
_entity_poly.pdbx_seq_one_letter_code
_entity_poly.pdbx_strand_id
1 'polypeptide(L)'
;RVGIMGWSHGGMITLMNLFDHPKDYVCGFAGVPVSDVIARLGYKGPEYMALFSAPYHIGKTPEEDVAEYRRRSPAWQAAKLQTPLLIHTNTNDADVNSLEVEHLIQALKAEGKSFEYKIFDNHPGGHSFDRMDMPQASAIRLDIYRFLAKYLKPPKPFKNVKELRKAAYEPWKLTGH
;
A
#
# COMPACT_ATOMS: atom_id res chain seq x y z
N ARG A 1 9.78 -18.75 1.43
CA ARG A 1 9.37 -17.46 2.02
C ARG A 1 8.70 -16.64 0.93
N VAL A 2 7.49 -16.16 1.18
CA VAL A 2 6.72 -15.31 0.27
C VAL A 2 6.44 -13.99 0.96
N GLY A 3 6.64 -12.87 0.27
CA GLY A 3 6.21 -11.54 0.67
C GLY A 3 5.16 -11.02 -0.30
N ILE A 4 4.35 -10.09 0.13
CA ILE A 4 3.36 -9.43 -0.72
C ILE A 4 3.59 -7.92 -0.74
N MET A 5 3.44 -7.29 -1.90
CA MET A 5 3.55 -5.84 -2.01
C MET A 5 2.57 -5.28 -3.05
N GLY A 6 2.09 -4.06 -2.78
CA GLY A 6 1.18 -3.39 -3.69
C GLY A 6 1.03 -1.90 -3.41
N TRP A 7 0.52 -1.17 -4.38
CA TRP A 7 0.25 0.27 -4.34
C TRP A 7 -1.22 0.56 -4.58
N SER A 8 -1.73 1.62 -3.96
CA SER A 8 -3.11 2.07 -4.16
C SER A 8 -4.11 0.96 -3.78
N HIS A 9 -5.00 0.55 -4.68
CA HIS A 9 -5.84 -0.64 -4.49
C HIS A 9 -5.01 -1.92 -4.31
N GLY A 10 -3.85 -2.04 -4.96
CA GLY A 10 -2.90 -3.13 -4.71
C GLY A 10 -2.37 -3.11 -3.27
N GLY A 11 -2.19 -1.93 -2.68
CA GLY A 11 -1.88 -1.76 -1.26
C GLY A 11 -3.01 -2.24 -0.35
N MET A 12 -4.27 -1.94 -0.70
CA MET A 12 -5.45 -2.49 -0.02
C MET A 12 -5.49 -4.02 -0.08
N ILE A 13 -5.27 -4.59 -1.26
CA ILE A 13 -5.21 -6.04 -1.46
C ILE A 13 -4.10 -6.65 -0.61
N THR A 14 -2.92 -6.00 -0.57
CA THR A 14 -1.80 -6.43 0.29
C THR A 14 -2.21 -6.48 1.77
N LEU A 15 -2.80 -5.40 2.28
CA LEU A 15 -3.23 -5.30 3.68
C LEU A 15 -4.27 -6.38 4.02
N MET A 16 -5.30 -6.53 3.20
CA MET A 16 -6.37 -7.51 3.44
C MET A 16 -5.83 -8.95 3.40
N ASN A 17 -4.88 -9.25 2.50
CA ASN A 17 -4.22 -10.57 2.49
C ASN A 17 -3.40 -10.82 3.75
N LEU A 18 -2.63 -9.82 4.23
CA LEU A 18 -1.87 -9.96 5.48
C LEU A 18 -2.78 -10.16 6.69
N PHE A 19 -3.98 -9.54 6.69
CA PHE A 19 -4.94 -9.65 7.79
C PHE A 19 -5.68 -10.98 7.81
N ASP A 20 -6.09 -11.46 6.64
CA ASP A 20 -6.90 -12.68 6.53
C ASP A 20 -6.04 -13.95 6.38
N HIS A 21 -4.80 -13.82 5.89
CA HIS A 21 -3.86 -14.92 5.63
C HIS A 21 -2.47 -14.68 6.26
N PRO A 22 -2.37 -14.40 7.57
CA PRO A 22 -1.10 -13.97 8.20
C PRO A 22 0.01 -15.04 8.17
N LYS A 23 -0.33 -16.30 7.90
CA LYS A 23 0.64 -17.41 7.82
C LYS A 23 1.24 -17.62 6.44
N ASP A 24 0.64 -17.03 5.40
CA ASP A 24 1.05 -17.25 4.02
C ASP A 24 2.19 -16.32 3.61
N TYR A 25 2.37 -15.21 4.35
CA TYR A 25 3.37 -14.19 4.05
C TYR A 25 4.31 -13.94 5.22
N VAL A 26 5.59 -13.75 4.93
CA VAL A 26 6.60 -13.40 5.94
C VAL A 26 6.77 -11.90 6.10
N CYS A 27 6.31 -11.09 5.16
CA CYS A 27 6.29 -9.63 5.23
C CYS A 27 5.39 -9.04 4.14
N GLY A 28 5.01 -7.77 4.29
CA GLY A 28 4.31 -7.01 3.27
C GLY A 28 4.71 -5.56 3.17
N PHE A 29 4.52 -4.98 1.98
CA PHE A 29 4.65 -3.54 1.75
C PHE A 29 3.37 -2.99 1.11
N ALA A 30 2.80 -1.96 1.72
CA ALA A 30 1.63 -1.24 1.22
C ALA A 30 2.00 0.22 0.93
N GLY A 31 2.13 0.57 -0.35
CA GLY A 31 2.39 1.93 -0.83
C GLY A 31 1.08 2.66 -1.12
N VAL A 32 0.91 3.87 -0.56
CA VAL A 32 -0.28 4.72 -0.76
C VAL A 32 -1.59 3.91 -0.78
N PRO A 33 -1.82 3.02 0.22
CA PRO A 33 -2.91 2.06 0.15
C PRO A 33 -4.27 2.73 0.32
N VAL A 34 -5.25 2.32 -0.49
CA VAL A 34 -6.65 2.54 -0.14
C VAL A 34 -6.91 1.79 1.16
N SER A 35 -7.20 2.49 2.23
CA SER A 35 -7.23 1.91 3.58
C SER A 35 -8.51 2.16 4.36
N ASP A 36 -9.32 3.13 3.94
CA ASP A 36 -10.66 3.40 4.50
C ASP A 36 -11.62 3.82 3.41
N VAL A 37 -12.49 2.89 2.97
CA VAL A 37 -13.46 3.14 1.92
C VAL A 37 -14.49 4.19 2.33
N ILE A 38 -14.86 4.26 3.61
CA ILE A 38 -15.83 5.26 4.10
C ILE A 38 -15.23 6.66 4.00
N ALA A 39 -14.01 6.86 4.54
CA ALA A 39 -13.30 8.13 4.43
C ALA A 39 -13.10 8.52 2.97
N ARG A 40 -12.74 7.55 2.11
CA ARG A 40 -12.52 7.74 0.67
C ARG A 40 -13.77 8.27 -0.04
N LEU A 41 -14.94 7.73 0.25
CA LEU A 41 -16.20 8.23 -0.30
C LEU A 41 -16.48 9.69 0.08
N GLY A 42 -16.02 10.12 1.26
CA GLY A 42 -16.19 11.49 1.74
C GLY A 42 -15.43 12.54 0.92
N TYR A 43 -14.28 12.20 0.35
CA TYR A 43 -13.47 13.14 -0.43
C TYR A 43 -13.45 12.91 -1.96
N LYS A 44 -13.87 11.72 -2.44
CA LYS A 44 -13.92 11.39 -3.88
C LYS A 44 -15.20 11.85 -4.58
N GLY A 45 -16.24 12.11 -3.84
CA GLY A 45 -17.51 12.62 -4.37
C GLY A 45 -18.51 11.55 -4.84
N PRO A 46 -19.68 12.01 -5.36
CA PRO A 46 -20.86 11.15 -5.57
C PRO A 46 -20.66 10.06 -6.63
N GLU A 47 -19.84 10.28 -7.64
CA GLU A 47 -19.57 9.26 -8.68
C GLU A 47 -18.86 8.06 -8.09
N TYR A 48 -17.94 8.30 -7.16
CA TYR A 48 -17.20 7.25 -6.47
C TYR A 48 -18.13 6.48 -5.52
N MET A 49 -19.07 7.18 -4.86
CA MET A 49 -20.13 6.57 -4.06
C MET A 49 -20.99 5.64 -4.93
N ALA A 50 -21.45 6.11 -6.10
CA ALA A 50 -22.24 5.32 -7.02
C ALA A 50 -21.50 4.05 -7.49
N LEU A 51 -20.17 4.15 -7.74
CA LEU A 51 -19.35 3.01 -8.13
C LEU A 51 -19.32 1.94 -7.04
N PHE A 52 -19.04 2.32 -5.78
CA PHE A 52 -18.96 1.37 -4.67
C PHE A 52 -20.32 0.78 -4.29
N SER A 53 -21.41 1.55 -4.42
CA SER A 53 -22.77 1.12 -4.11
C SER A 53 -23.40 0.28 -5.22
N ALA A 54 -22.75 0.17 -6.38
CA ALA A 54 -23.28 -0.60 -7.51
C ALA A 54 -23.42 -2.10 -7.18
N PRO A 55 -24.43 -2.81 -7.75
CA PRO A 55 -24.68 -4.22 -7.46
C PRO A 55 -23.52 -5.16 -7.74
N TYR A 56 -22.64 -4.79 -8.68
CA TYR A 56 -21.45 -5.57 -9.02
C TYR A 56 -20.26 -5.31 -8.07
N HIS A 57 -20.40 -4.38 -7.13
CA HIS A 57 -19.35 -4.04 -6.14
C HIS A 57 -19.81 -4.37 -4.72
N ILE A 58 -20.26 -3.37 -3.91
CA ILE A 58 -20.80 -3.61 -2.56
C ILE A 58 -22.34 -3.86 -2.64
N GLY A 59 -23.01 -3.19 -3.56
CA GLY A 59 -24.43 -3.35 -3.80
C GLY A 59 -25.33 -2.55 -2.84
N LYS A 60 -24.75 -1.79 -1.92
CA LYS A 60 -25.44 -0.97 -0.92
C LYS A 60 -24.60 0.27 -0.62
N THR A 61 -25.26 1.35 -0.18
CA THR A 61 -24.59 2.56 0.30
C THR A 61 -24.00 2.35 1.73
N PRO A 62 -23.10 3.23 2.20
CA PRO A 62 -22.60 3.15 3.58
C PRO A 62 -23.69 3.30 4.64
N GLU A 63 -24.76 4.06 4.35
CA GLU A 63 -25.90 4.20 5.26
C GLU A 63 -26.71 2.91 5.37
N GLU A 64 -26.80 2.15 4.26
CA GLU A 64 -27.54 0.89 4.22
C GLU A 64 -26.75 -0.28 4.83
N ASP A 65 -25.39 -0.26 4.74
CA ASP A 65 -24.56 -1.34 5.23
C ASP A 65 -23.14 -0.88 5.61
N VAL A 66 -23.03 -0.09 6.66
CA VAL A 66 -21.74 0.39 7.17
C VAL A 66 -20.80 -0.76 7.57
N ALA A 67 -21.35 -1.89 8.01
CA ALA A 67 -20.56 -3.03 8.43
C ALA A 67 -19.76 -3.63 7.27
N GLU A 68 -20.36 -3.73 6.07
CA GLU A 68 -19.67 -4.21 4.88
C GLU A 68 -18.56 -3.25 4.42
N TYR A 69 -18.80 -1.94 4.48
CA TYR A 69 -17.77 -0.94 4.17
C TYR A 69 -16.60 -1.02 5.14
N ARG A 70 -16.84 -1.16 6.45
CA ARG A 70 -15.80 -1.39 7.47
C ARG A 70 -15.05 -2.70 7.23
N ARG A 71 -15.77 -3.77 6.88
CA ARG A 71 -15.17 -5.07 6.59
C ARG A 71 -14.19 -5.00 5.42
N ARG A 72 -14.46 -4.14 4.42
CA ARG A 72 -13.58 -3.92 3.25
C ARG A 72 -12.52 -2.84 3.46
N SER A 73 -12.48 -2.20 4.61
CA SER A 73 -11.55 -1.12 4.91
C SER A 73 -10.44 -1.60 5.85
N PRO A 74 -9.17 -1.67 5.40
CA PRO A 74 -8.04 -2.10 6.23
C PRO A 74 -7.95 -1.39 7.59
N ALA A 75 -8.22 -0.08 7.66
CA ALA A 75 -8.18 0.68 8.91
C ALA A 75 -9.09 0.08 10.01
N TRP A 76 -10.23 -0.49 9.63
CA TRP A 76 -11.18 -1.13 10.54
C TRP A 76 -10.85 -2.58 10.87
N GLN A 77 -9.81 -3.13 10.23
CA GLN A 77 -9.34 -4.51 10.42
C GLN A 77 -7.95 -4.56 11.09
N ALA A 78 -7.44 -3.43 11.58
CA ALA A 78 -6.08 -3.26 12.08
C ALA A 78 -5.68 -4.30 13.15
N ALA A 79 -6.63 -4.71 14.02
CA ALA A 79 -6.43 -5.74 15.04
C ALA A 79 -5.89 -7.08 14.49
N LYS A 80 -6.16 -7.39 13.22
CA LYS A 80 -5.77 -8.65 12.59
C LYS A 80 -4.29 -8.73 12.19
N LEU A 81 -3.55 -7.60 12.13
CA LEU A 81 -2.16 -7.60 11.69
C LEU A 81 -1.29 -8.47 12.61
N GLN A 82 -0.57 -9.43 12.03
CA GLN A 82 0.41 -10.29 12.68
C GLN A 82 1.75 -10.31 11.94
N THR A 83 1.74 -9.95 10.67
CA THR A 83 2.88 -10.05 9.75
C THR A 83 3.64 -8.72 9.72
N PRO A 84 4.97 -8.71 9.65
CA PRO A 84 5.77 -7.51 9.44
C PRO A 84 5.29 -6.70 8.23
N LEU A 85 5.03 -5.41 8.43
CA LEU A 85 4.43 -4.52 7.44
C LEU A 85 5.22 -3.21 7.35
N LEU A 86 5.44 -2.73 6.12
CA LEU A 86 5.88 -1.38 5.83
C LEU A 86 4.79 -0.63 5.07
N ILE A 87 4.47 0.59 5.51
CA ILE A 87 3.49 1.48 4.85
C ILE A 87 4.18 2.75 4.41
N HIS A 88 3.95 3.18 3.16
CA HIS A 88 4.34 4.50 2.69
C HIS A 88 3.10 5.30 2.25
N THR A 89 3.13 6.61 2.51
CA THR A 89 2.17 7.57 1.94
C THR A 89 2.86 8.91 1.68
N ASN A 90 2.19 9.80 0.93
CA ASN A 90 2.70 11.10 0.54
C ASN A 90 1.61 12.17 0.75
N THR A 91 1.94 13.28 1.40
CA THR A 91 0.94 14.31 1.78
C THR A 91 0.32 15.03 0.58
N ASN A 92 0.99 15.05 -0.58
CA ASN A 92 0.44 15.63 -1.82
C ASN A 92 -0.18 14.60 -2.77
N ASP A 93 -0.52 13.41 -2.27
CA ASP A 93 -1.25 12.41 -3.04
C ASP A 93 -2.70 12.87 -3.25
N ALA A 94 -3.07 13.18 -4.50
CA ALA A 94 -4.41 13.63 -4.89
C ALA A 94 -5.37 12.44 -5.15
N ASP A 95 -4.86 11.23 -5.24
CA ASP A 95 -5.68 10.03 -5.44
C ASP A 95 -6.04 9.33 -4.14
N VAL A 96 -5.05 8.92 -3.34
CA VAL A 96 -5.26 8.39 -1.99
C VAL A 96 -4.82 9.44 -0.99
N ASN A 97 -5.79 10.15 -0.39
CA ASN A 97 -5.48 11.20 0.59
C ASN A 97 -4.66 10.59 1.75
N SER A 98 -3.57 11.27 2.13
CA SER A 98 -2.70 10.81 3.22
C SER A 98 -3.46 10.59 4.53
N LEU A 99 -4.50 11.39 4.82
CA LEU A 99 -5.34 11.23 6.02
C LEU A 99 -6.02 9.86 6.10
N GLU A 100 -6.38 9.26 4.95
CA GLU A 100 -6.92 7.90 4.90
C GLU A 100 -5.88 6.88 5.38
N VAL A 101 -4.63 7.03 4.95
CA VAL A 101 -3.51 6.16 5.36
C VAL A 101 -3.08 6.45 6.80
N GLU A 102 -3.12 7.70 7.23
CA GLU A 102 -2.85 8.09 8.62
C GLU A 102 -3.88 7.48 9.58
N HIS A 103 -5.16 7.39 9.17
CA HIS A 103 -6.18 6.68 9.94
C HIS A 103 -5.80 5.20 10.15
N LEU A 104 -5.36 4.51 9.09
CA LEU A 104 -4.83 3.14 9.21
C LEU A 104 -3.65 3.07 10.18
N ILE A 105 -2.68 3.99 10.08
CA ILE A 105 -1.50 4.04 10.95
C ILE A 105 -1.94 4.21 12.43
N GLN A 106 -2.88 5.11 12.70
CA GLN A 106 -3.39 5.32 14.05
C GLN A 106 -4.16 4.10 14.57
N ALA A 107 -4.97 3.46 13.73
CA ALA A 107 -5.68 2.23 14.09
C ALA A 107 -4.69 1.09 14.44
N LEU A 108 -3.64 0.90 13.65
CA LEU A 108 -2.59 -0.10 13.94
C LEU A 108 -1.86 0.20 15.26
N LYS A 109 -1.57 1.47 15.55
CA LYS A 109 -0.96 1.90 16.81
C LYS A 109 -1.89 1.65 18.00
N ALA A 110 -3.17 1.99 17.87
CA ALA A 110 -4.18 1.77 18.91
C ALA A 110 -4.32 0.29 19.26
N GLU A 111 -4.17 -0.59 18.29
CA GLU A 111 -4.17 -2.05 18.45
C GLU A 111 -2.80 -2.62 18.90
N GLY A 112 -1.83 -1.76 19.22
CA GLY A 112 -0.50 -2.17 19.71
C GLY A 112 0.32 -2.97 18.67
N LYS A 113 0.06 -2.77 17.37
CA LYS A 113 0.74 -3.55 16.31
C LYS A 113 2.16 -3.05 16.05
N SER A 114 3.05 -3.99 15.74
CA SER A 114 4.42 -3.68 15.32
C SER A 114 4.48 -3.60 13.80
N PHE A 115 4.82 -2.41 13.28
CA PHE A 115 4.96 -2.15 11.84
C PHE A 115 5.89 -0.96 11.62
N GLU A 116 6.40 -0.82 10.39
CA GLU A 116 7.18 0.34 9.96
C GLU A 116 6.30 1.22 9.04
N TYR A 117 6.47 2.54 9.09
CA TYR A 117 5.78 3.45 8.16
C TYR A 117 6.61 4.70 7.87
N LYS A 118 6.34 5.32 6.72
CA LYS A 118 6.91 6.61 6.36
C LYS A 118 5.87 7.47 5.65
N ILE A 119 5.66 8.67 6.17
CA ILE A 119 4.86 9.72 5.57
C ILE A 119 5.84 10.67 4.90
N PHE A 120 5.80 10.76 3.57
CA PHE A 120 6.59 11.69 2.80
C PHE A 120 5.85 13.02 2.73
N ASP A 121 6.53 14.11 3.09
CA ASP A 121 5.92 15.44 3.06
C ASP A 121 6.15 16.08 1.70
N ASN A 122 5.05 16.34 0.99
CA ASN A 122 5.03 17.02 -0.30
C ASN A 122 6.09 16.51 -1.30
N HIS A 123 6.34 15.17 -1.29
CA HIS A 123 7.36 14.60 -2.15
C HIS A 123 6.90 14.66 -3.63
N PRO A 124 7.77 15.09 -4.56
CA PRO A 124 7.43 15.14 -5.98
C PRO A 124 6.91 13.81 -6.53
N GLY A 125 5.87 13.89 -7.38
CA GLY A 125 5.28 12.71 -8.02
C GLY A 125 3.92 12.28 -7.45
N GLY A 126 3.42 12.92 -6.37
CA GLY A 126 2.08 12.68 -5.83
C GLY A 126 1.83 11.20 -5.55
N HIS A 127 0.78 10.63 -6.14
CA HIS A 127 0.42 9.21 -6.01
C HIS A 127 1.47 8.22 -6.54
N SER A 128 2.37 8.66 -7.44
CA SER A 128 3.38 7.81 -8.07
C SER A 128 4.80 8.09 -7.59
N PHE A 129 4.98 8.84 -6.52
CA PHE A 129 6.24 9.40 -6.04
C PHE A 129 7.39 8.39 -5.91
N ASP A 130 7.11 7.14 -5.59
CA ASP A 130 8.09 6.07 -5.41
C ASP A 130 8.27 5.18 -6.66
N ARG A 131 7.42 5.37 -7.70
CA ARG A 131 7.41 4.56 -8.93
C ARG A 131 7.95 5.28 -10.15
N MET A 132 8.20 6.57 -10.07
CA MET A 132 8.74 7.37 -11.18
C MET A 132 10.20 6.99 -11.48
N ASP A 133 10.62 7.20 -12.72
CA ASP A 133 12.03 7.01 -13.12
C ASP A 133 12.87 8.24 -12.77
N MET A 134 13.10 8.43 -11.49
CA MET A 134 13.92 9.50 -10.94
C MET A 134 14.77 8.98 -9.76
N PRO A 135 15.93 9.63 -9.48
CA PRO A 135 16.85 9.18 -8.43
C PRO A 135 16.18 9.07 -7.05
N GLN A 136 15.31 10.03 -6.70
CA GLN A 136 14.60 10.06 -5.41
C GLN A 136 13.66 8.85 -5.26
N ALA A 137 12.87 8.55 -6.29
CA ALA A 137 12.00 7.38 -6.30
C ALA A 137 12.80 6.06 -6.24
N SER A 138 13.96 6.00 -6.92
CA SER A 138 14.86 4.85 -6.84
C SER A 138 15.41 4.62 -5.43
N ALA A 139 15.71 5.69 -4.69
CA ALA A 139 16.14 5.60 -3.30
C ALA A 139 15.02 5.04 -2.40
N ILE A 140 13.79 5.53 -2.57
CA ILE A 140 12.62 5.02 -1.83
C ILE A 140 12.39 3.53 -2.13
N ARG A 141 12.44 3.12 -3.40
CA ARG A 141 12.34 1.70 -3.78
C ARG A 141 13.43 0.84 -3.17
N LEU A 142 14.66 1.35 -3.08
CA LEU A 142 15.74 0.64 -2.40
C LEU A 142 15.42 0.37 -0.93
N ASP A 143 14.85 1.34 -0.22
CA ASP A 143 14.46 1.19 1.18
C ASP A 143 13.32 0.16 1.34
N ILE A 144 12.34 0.15 0.42
CA ILE A 144 11.30 -0.89 0.36
C ILE A 144 11.94 -2.29 0.18
N TYR A 145 12.85 -2.44 -0.79
CA TYR A 145 13.51 -3.74 -1.01
C TYR A 145 14.41 -4.15 0.15
N ARG A 146 15.04 -3.21 0.84
CA ARG A 146 15.80 -3.50 2.08
C ARG A 146 14.89 -4.00 3.19
N PHE A 147 13.73 -3.38 3.39
CA PHE A 147 12.73 -3.88 4.33
C PHE A 147 12.32 -5.32 3.98
N LEU A 148 11.93 -5.57 2.75
CA LEU A 148 11.52 -6.91 2.29
C LEU A 148 12.66 -7.93 2.45
N ALA A 149 13.91 -7.54 2.18
CA ALA A 149 15.09 -8.41 2.29
C ALA A 149 15.36 -8.89 3.72
N LYS A 150 14.98 -8.12 4.75
CA LYS A 150 15.10 -8.55 6.17
C LYS A 150 14.38 -9.88 6.41
N TYR A 151 13.25 -10.10 5.74
CA TYR A 151 12.36 -11.25 5.95
C TYR A 151 12.48 -12.30 4.85
N LEU A 152 12.59 -11.88 3.59
CA LEU A 152 12.73 -12.78 2.43
C LEU A 152 14.11 -13.43 2.36
N LYS A 153 15.14 -12.74 2.87
CA LYS A 153 16.55 -13.18 2.89
C LYS A 153 17.03 -13.64 1.50
N PRO A 154 16.98 -12.78 0.47
CA PRO A 154 17.49 -13.12 -0.84
C PRO A 154 19.00 -13.34 -0.79
N PRO A 155 19.57 -14.21 -1.65
CA PRO A 155 21.01 -14.50 -1.65
C PRO A 155 21.87 -13.28 -2.01
N LYS A 156 21.31 -12.32 -2.75
CA LYS A 156 21.99 -11.08 -3.20
C LYS A 156 21.05 -9.89 -3.01
N PRO A 157 20.90 -9.35 -1.78
CA PRO A 157 20.09 -8.15 -1.56
C PRO A 157 20.75 -6.92 -2.20
N PHE A 158 19.95 -5.98 -2.69
CA PHE A 158 20.47 -4.72 -3.24
C PHE A 158 21.17 -3.89 -2.17
N LYS A 159 22.42 -3.50 -2.42
CA LYS A 159 23.23 -2.70 -1.50
C LYS A 159 23.02 -1.19 -1.72
N ASN A 160 22.73 -0.78 -2.95
CA ASN A 160 22.62 0.62 -3.34
C ASN A 160 21.73 0.80 -4.57
N VAL A 161 21.38 2.07 -4.87
CA VAL A 161 20.53 2.43 -6.00
C VAL A 161 21.13 2.01 -7.35
N LYS A 162 22.46 2.02 -7.49
CA LYS A 162 23.11 1.62 -8.74
C LYS A 162 22.87 0.15 -9.05
N GLU A 163 22.97 -0.73 -8.05
CA GLU A 163 22.65 -2.17 -8.21
C GLU A 163 21.17 -2.37 -8.53
N LEU A 164 20.27 -1.67 -7.83
CA LEU A 164 18.84 -1.72 -8.09
C LEU A 164 18.50 -1.31 -9.53
N ARG A 165 19.03 -0.18 -10.00
CA ARG A 165 18.77 0.31 -11.36
C ARG A 165 19.37 -0.62 -12.43
N LYS A 166 20.52 -1.24 -12.17
CA LYS A 166 21.11 -2.23 -13.07
C LYS A 166 20.27 -3.50 -13.21
N ALA A 167 19.52 -3.87 -12.16
CA ALA A 167 18.65 -5.03 -12.16
C ALA A 167 17.23 -4.73 -12.69
N ALA A 168 16.91 -3.46 -13.00
CA ALA A 168 15.61 -3.09 -13.56
C ALA A 168 15.38 -3.79 -14.90
N TYR A 169 14.15 -4.27 -15.11
CA TYR A 169 13.74 -4.86 -16.36
C TYR A 169 13.65 -3.78 -17.45
N GLU A 170 14.38 -3.99 -18.56
CA GLU A 170 14.38 -3.11 -19.72
C GLU A 170 13.80 -3.88 -20.93
N PRO A 171 12.48 -3.82 -21.15
CA PRO A 171 11.82 -4.65 -22.17
C PRO A 171 12.36 -4.45 -23.59
N TRP A 172 12.81 -3.25 -23.94
CA TRP A 172 13.39 -2.94 -25.26
C TRP A 172 14.76 -3.62 -25.52
N LYS A 173 15.45 -4.10 -24.50
CA LYS A 173 16.70 -4.85 -24.66
C LYS A 173 16.49 -6.31 -25.00
N LEU A 174 15.28 -6.82 -24.86
CA LEU A 174 14.92 -8.20 -25.20
C LEU A 174 14.48 -8.35 -26.66
N THR A 175 14.11 -7.27 -27.31
CA THR A 175 13.80 -7.23 -28.74
C THR A 175 15.08 -6.91 -29.53
N GLY A 176 16.08 -7.78 -29.41
CA GLY A 176 17.28 -7.70 -30.25
C GLY A 176 16.90 -7.92 -31.74
N HIS A 177 16.68 -6.84 -32.43
CA HIS A 177 16.66 -6.75 -33.90
C HIS A 177 17.73 -5.76 -34.32
#